data_bd9d496e1d17e2fcfe514a5be44767a1
#
_entry.id   bd9d496e1d17e2fcfe514a5be44767a1
#
_cell.length_a   1.000
_cell.length_b   1.000
_cell.length_c   1.000
_cell.angle_alpha   90.00
_cell.angle_beta   90.00
_cell.angle_gamma   90.00
#
_symmetry.space_group_name_H-M   'P 1'
#
loop_
_entity.id
_entity.type
_entity.pdbx_description
1 polymer ?
#
loop_
_entity_poly.entity_id
_entity_poly.type
_entity_poly.pdbx_seq_one_letter_code
_entity_poly.pdbx_strand_id
1 'polypeptide(L)'
;MAKELHIVGFRVGREVFGVPISLVHEIVRVPEITSVPDSPGCVQGVINLRGKIVSVVDLRRRFGEKEIKPTKKNRILVTEVHGKLVGLIVDSASEVLKIPETDVELPPVFDQGELNYVTGVGKLHGRLIILIDLNRILQKGELRRLGEVAEPQLSGASAGL
;
A
#
# COMPACT_ATOMS: atom_id res chain seq x y z
N MET A 1 -2.46 1.99 -31.20
CA MET A 1 -1.28 2.06 -30.35
C MET A 1 -1.59 1.51 -28.97
N ALA A 2 -0.71 0.69 -28.46
CA ALA A 2 -0.90 0.14 -27.13
C ALA A 2 -0.69 1.22 -26.07
N LYS A 3 -1.55 1.25 -25.08
CA LYS A 3 -1.36 2.12 -23.93
C LYS A 3 -0.24 1.56 -23.05
N GLU A 4 0.46 2.46 -22.40
CA GLU A 4 1.44 2.07 -21.39
C GLU A 4 0.88 2.36 -20.02
N LEU A 5 1.03 1.41 -19.12
CA LEU A 5 0.68 1.59 -17.72
C LEU A 5 1.88 2.18 -16.99
N HIS A 6 1.68 3.29 -16.31
CA HIS A 6 2.71 3.90 -15.49
C HIS A 6 2.47 3.49 -14.05
N ILE A 7 3.40 2.76 -13.48
CA ILE A 7 3.25 2.21 -12.15
C ILE A 7 4.46 2.53 -11.28
N VAL A 8 4.23 2.52 -9.99
CA VAL A 8 5.32 2.54 -9.00
C VAL A 8 5.56 1.10 -8.60
N GLY A 9 6.75 0.60 -8.85
CA GLY A 9 7.14 -0.74 -8.47
C GLY A 9 7.73 -0.77 -7.08
N PHE A 10 7.41 -1.79 -6.31
CA PHE A 10 7.95 -1.97 -4.97
C PHE A 10 8.06 -3.46 -4.65
N ARG A 11 8.89 -3.77 -3.67
CA ARG A 11 9.09 -5.15 -3.24
C ARG A 11 8.41 -5.43 -1.93
N VAL A 12 7.79 -6.60 -1.86
CA VAL A 12 7.34 -7.20 -0.60
C VAL A 12 7.77 -8.65 -0.67
N GLY A 13 8.62 -9.06 0.25
CA GLY A 13 9.22 -10.39 0.20
C GLY A 13 10.11 -10.53 -1.03
N ARG A 14 9.87 -11.54 -1.80
CA ARG A 14 10.65 -11.82 -3.01
C ARG A 14 10.03 -11.27 -4.28
N GLU A 15 8.80 -10.77 -4.18
CA GLU A 15 8.04 -10.39 -5.36
C GLU A 15 8.03 -8.88 -5.57
N VAL A 16 7.88 -8.49 -6.83
CA VAL A 16 7.71 -7.09 -7.21
C VAL A 16 6.23 -6.84 -7.49
N PHE A 17 5.72 -5.83 -6.83
CA PHE A 17 4.33 -5.39 -7.01
C PHE A 17 4.31 -4.04 -7.66
N GLY A 18 3.18 -3.68 -8.22
CA GLY A 18 3.02 -2.36 -8.83
C GLY A 18 1.64 -1.79 -8.57
N VAL A 19 1.59 -0.48 -8.39
CA VAL A 19 0.36 0.27 -8.25
C VAL A 19 0.38 1.45 -9.21
N PRO A 20 -0.80 1.94 -9.66
CA PRO A 20 -0.82 3.10 -10.55
C PRO A 20 -0.11 4.29 -9.95
N ILE A 21 0.73 4.94 -10.73
CA ILE A 21 1.46 6.12 -10.25
C ILE A 21 0.52 7.22 -9.79
N SER A 22 -0.67 7.29 -10.38
CA SER A 22 -1.65 8.32 -10.01
C SER A 22 -2.12 8.22 -8.57
N LEU A 23 -1.98 7.05 -7.95
CA LEU A 23 -2.39 6.84 -6.57
C LEU A 23 -1.26 7.06 -5.57
N VAL A 24 -0.04 7.26 -6.02
CA VAL A 24 1.12 7.45 -5.14
C VAL A 24 1.44 8.93 -5.06
N HIS A 25 1.27 9.51 -3.88
CA HIS A 25 1.58 10.91 -3.64
C HIS A 25 3.07 11.13 -3.45
N GLU A 26 3.71 10.25 -2.68
CA GLU A 26 5.15 10.32 -2.48
C GLU A 26 5.66 9.02 -1.88
N ILE A 27 6.97 8.86 -1.92
CA ILE A 27 7.67 7.73 -1.32
C ILE A 27 8.64 8.31 -0.31
N VAL A 28 8.54 7.88 0.96
CA VAL A 28 9.39 8.41 2.02
C VAL A 28 10.08 7.28 2.76
N ARG A 29 11.18 7.62 3.43
CA ARG A 29 11.81 6.70 4.37
C ARG A 29 10.86 6.51 5.56
N VAL A 30 10.97 5.37 6.21
CA VAL A 30 10.08 5.08 7.35
C VAL A 30 10.47 5.97 8.52
N PRO A 31 9.62 6.92 8.93
CA PRO A 31 9.87 7.73 10.10
C PRO A 31 9.44 7.00 11.35
N GLU A 32 9.48 7.68 12.50
CA GLU A 32 8.95 7.13 13.72
C GLU A 32 7.45 6.91 13.58
N ILE A 33 7.00 5.70 13.92
CA ILE A 33 5.59 5.33 13.85
C ILE A 33 5.03 5.29 15.26
N THR A 34 3.95 6.03 15.48
CA THR A 34 3.24 6.00 16.76
C THR A 34 2.17 4.92 16.71
N SER A 35 2.31 3.93 17.57
CA SER A 35 1.33 2.85 17.66
C SER A 35 0.01 3.35 18.23
N VAL A 36 -1.09 2.84 17.68
CA VAL A 36 -2.42 3.17 18.16
C VAL A 36 -3.03 1.91 18.77
N PRO A 37 -3.50 1.98 20.03
CA PRO A 37 -4.12 0.82 20.68
C PRO A 37 -5.34 0.33 19.92
N ASP A 38 -5.54 -1.00 19.93
CA ASP A 38 -6.70 -1.65 19.33
C ASP A 38 -6.86 -1.43 17.83
N SER A 39 -5.79 -1.09 17.13
CA SER A 39 -5.84 -0.97 15.68
C SER A 39 -5.86 -2.36 15.04
N PRO A 40 -6.40 -2.48 13.80
CA PRO A 40 -6.38 -3.76 13.08
C PRO A 40 -4.97 -4.30 12.92
N GLY A 41 -4.84 -5.62 12.80
CA GLY A 41 -3.54 -6.31 12.83
C GLY A 41 -2.50 -5.83 11.82
N CYS A 42 -2.89 -5.40 10.63
CA CYS A 42 -1.96 -4.90 9.64
C CYS A 42 -1.59 -3.43 9.84
N VAL A 43 -2.31 -2.72 10.71
CA VAL A 43 -2.06 -1.31 10.96
C VAL A 43 -0.94 -1.16 11.96
N GLN A 44 0.11 -0.45 11.57
CA GLN A 44 1.25 -0.19 12.46
C GLN A 44 0.99 0.99 13.38
N GLY A 45 0.22 1.96 12.92
CA GLY A 45 -0.04 3.17 13.69
C GLY A 45 -0.18 4.36 12.77
N VAL A 46 0.34 5.49 13.21
CA VAL A 46 0.28 6.73 12.45
C VAL A 46 1.65 7.38 12.40
N ILE A 47 1.87 8.18 11.35
CA ILE A 47 3.07 8.99 11.21
C ILE A 47 2.67 10.45 11.05
N ASN A 48 3.61 11.32 11.38
CA ASN A 48 3.45 12.75 11.12
C ASN A 48 4.21 13.05 9.82
N LEU A 49 3.45 13.39 8.79
CA LEU A 49 4.02 13.74 7.50
C LEU A 49 3.78 15.22 7.26
N ARG A 50 4.78 16.01 7.57
CA ARG A 50 4.73 17.48 7.43
C ARG A 50 3.49 18.10 8.07
N GLY A 51 3.20 17.68 9.30
CA GLY A 51 2.07 18.18 10.06
C GLY A 51 0.76 17.45 9.83
N LYS A 52 0.73 16.51 8.90
CA LYS A 52 -0.46 15.68 8.66
C LYS A 52 -0.28 14.32 9.29
N ILE A 53 -1.32 13.84 9.92
CA ILE A 53 -1.32 12.49 10.49
C ILE A 53 -1.80 11.53 9.42
N VAL A 54 -0.96 10.56 9.10
CA VAL A 54 -1.26 9.55 8.07
C VAL A 54 -1.22 8.18 8.71
N SER A 55 -2.30 7.41 8.51
CA SER A 55 -2.36 6.03 8.98
C SER A 55 -1.42 5.16 8.16
N VAL A 56 -0.75 4.23 8.84
CA VAL A 56 0.27 3.39 8.22
C VAL A 56 -0.12 1.92 8.33
N VAL A 57 -0.15 1.26 7.19
CA VAL A 57 -0.45 -0.16 7.06
C VAL A 57 0.83 -0.85 6.58
N ASP A 58 1.16 -1.98 7.19
CA ASP A 58 2.30 -2.76 6.74
C ASP A 58 1.82 -3.79 5.71
N LEU A 59 2.15 -3.54 4.45
CA LEU A 59 1.75 -4.45 3.37
C LEU A 59 2.39 -5.82 3.53
N ARG A 60 3.56 -5.90 4.15
CA ARG A 60 4.23 -7.18 4.37
C ARG A 60 3.36 -8.06 5.26
N ARG A 61 2.77 -7.48 6.30
CA ARG A 61 1.84 -8.20 7.17
C ARG A 61 0.54 -8.53 6.45
N ARG A 62 0.06 -7.62 5.65
CA ARG A 62 -1.17 -7.83 4.87
C ARG A 62 -1.02 -8.98 3.88
N PHE A 63 0.19 -9.18 3.35
CA PHE A 63 0.49 -10.29 2.44
C PHE A 63 0.91 -11.56 3.16
N GLY A 64 0.95 -11.56 4.49
CA GLY A 64 1.24 -12.75 5.27
C GLY A 64 2.69 -13.08 5.45
N GLU A 65 3.59 -12.12 5.28
CA GLU A 65 5.00 -12.33 5.55
C GLU A 65 5.22 -12.61 7.04
N LYS A 66 5.94 -13.68 7.34
CA LYS A 66 6.15 -14.11 8.72
C LYS A 66 7.33 -13.43 9.41
N GLU A 67 8.39 -13.23 8.67
CA GLU A 67 9.57 -12.57 9.21
C GLU A 67 9.73 -11.19 8.62
N ILE A 68 9.38 -10.19 9.40
CA ILE A 68 9.43 -8.80 8.97
C ILE A 68 10.55 -8.12 9.76
N LYS A 69 11.63 -7.77 9.04
CA LYS A 69 12.77 -7.11 9.65
C LYS A 69 12.88 -5.67 9.17
N PRO A 70 13.03 -4.71 10.07
CA PRO A 70 13.29 -3.34 9.64
C PRO A 70 14.66 -3.26 8.96
N THR A 71 14.72 -2.60 7.82
CA THR A 71 15.98 -2.33 7.13
C THR A 71 15.98 -0.89 6.63
N LYS A 72 17.17 -0.41 6.28
CA LYS A 72 17.30 0.95 5.73
C LYS A 72 16.64 1.09 4.36
N LYS A 73 16.35 -0.01 3.70
CA LYS A 73 15.70 0.00 2.38
C LYS A 73 14.19 0.16 2.48
N ASN A 74 13.62 -0.05 3.66
CA ASN A 74 12.18 0.05 3.83
C ASN A 74 11.71 1.46 3.48
N ARG A 75 10.52 1.51 2.89
CA ARG A 75 9.90 2.77 2.47
C ARG A 75 8.44 2.76 2.81
N ILE A 76 7.87 3.95 2.89
CA ILE A 76 6.43 4.12 2.97
C ILE A 76 5.98 4.76 1.68
N LEU A 77 5.03 4.10 1.02
CA LEU A 77 4.33 4.68 -0.11
C LEU A 77 3.12 5.42 0.44
N VAL A 78 3.11 6.73 0.30
CA VAL A 78 1.96 7.53 0.72
C VAL A 78 0.98 7.52 -0.44
N THR A 79 -0.12 6.82 -0.26
CA THR A 79 -1.07 6.53 -1.33
C THR A 79 -2.46 7.03 -0.99
N GLU A 80 -3.29 7.10 -2.01
CA GLU A 80 -4.70 7.39 -1.83
C GLU A 80 -5.50 6.11 -2.00
N VAL A 81 -6.25 5.75 -0.95
CA VAL A 81 -7.07 4.54 -0.93
C VAL A 81 -8.45 4.93 -0.45
N HIS A 82 -9.47 4.68 -1.25
CA HIS A 82 -10.85 5.10 -0.97
C HIS A 82 -10.95 6.59 -0.59
N GLY A 83 -10.15 7.41 -1.28
CA GLY A 83 -10.17 8.85 -1.05
C GLY A 83 -9.41 9.32 0.18
N LYS A 84 -8.70 8.43 0.87
CA LYS A 84 -7.95 8.76 2.08
C LYS A 84 -6.47 8.49 1.87
N LEU A 85 -5.62 9.30 2.52
CA LEU A 85 -4.18 9.06 2.49
C LEU A 85 -3.83 7.93 3.43
N VAL A 86 -3.12 6.95 2.92
CA VAL A 86 -2.66 5.79 3.69
C VAL A 86 -1.20 5.54 3.33
N GLY A 87 -0.36 5.39 4.33
CA GLY A 87 1.02 5.01 4.12
C GLY A 87 1.17 3.50 4.12
N LEU A 88 1.82 2.96 3.12
CA LEU A 88 2.04 1.53 2.99
C LEU A 88 3.52 1.22 3.17
N ILE A 89 3.84 0.41 4.19
CA ILE A 89 5.22 -0.01 4.42
C ILE A 89 5.55 -1.16 3.49
N VAL A 90 6.63 -1.02 2.77
CA VAL A 90 7.13 -2.04 1.84
C VAL A 90 8.63 -2.27 2.10
N ASP A 91 9.14 -3.40 1.62
CA ASP A 91 10.55 -3.73 1.83
C ASP A 91 11.49 -2.77 1.09
N SER A 92 11.12 -2.40 -0.11
CA SER A 92 11.84 -1.38 -0.87
C SER A 92 10.92 -0.85 -1.95
N ALA A 93 11.17 0.38 -2.36
CA ALA A 93 10.46 0.97 -3.48
C ALA A 93 11.46 1.21 -4.60
N SER A 94 11.07 0.82 -5.79
CA SER A 94 11.91 1.05 -6.95
C SER A 94 11.37 2.23 -7.74
N GLU A 95 11.74 2.30 -8.95
CA GLU A 95 11.41 3.41 -9.83
C GLU A 95 10.03 3.30 -10.44
N VAL A 96 9.64 4.32 -11.17
CA VAL A 96 8.45 4.30 -12.00
C VAL A 96 8.71 3.37 -13.18
N LEU A 97 7.78 2.44 -13.40
CA LEU A 97 7.87 1.47 -14.48
C LEU A 97 6.78 1.75 -15.50
N LYS A 98 7.12 1.54 -16.76
CA LYS A 98 6.16 1.64 -17.87
C LYS A 98 5.96 0.25 -18.44
N ILE A 99 4.75 -0.24 -18.41
CA ILE A 99 4.43 -1.57 -18.91
C ILE A 99 3.39 -1.45 -20.00
N PRO A 100 3.67 -1.92 -21.22
CA PRO A 100 2.64 -1.94 -22.26
C PRO A 100 1.45 -2.77 -21.82
N GLU A 101 0.27 -2.26 -22.06
CA GLU A 101 -0.96 -2.95 -21.68
C GLU A 101 -1.04 -4.36 -22.26
N THR A 102 -0.46 -4.53 -23.44
CA THR A 102 -0.40 -5.84 -24.10
C THR A 102 0.46 -6.85 -23.39
N ASP A 103 1.34 -6.41 -22.49
CA ASP A 103 2.20 -7.30 -21.71
C ASP A 103 1.62 -7.65 -20.34
N VAL A 104 0.33 -7.34 -20.13
CA VAL A 104 -0.34 -7.61 -18.87
C VAL A 104 -1.39 -8.69 -19.08
N GLU A 105 -1.36 -9.71 -18.22
CA GLU A 105 -2.34 -10.80 -18.23
C GLU A 105 -2.92 -10.97 -16.84
N LEU A 106 -4.18 -11.40 -16.78
CA LEU A 106 -4.81 -11.76 -15.51
C LEU A 106 -5.18 -13.23 -15.55
N PRO A 107 -4.38 -14.11 -14.95
CA PRO A 107 -4.74 -15.53 -14.86
C PRO A 107 -6.05 -15.70 -14.08
N PRO A 108 -6.94 -16.62 -14.50
CA PRO A 108 -8.27 -16.75 -13.90
C PRO A 108 -8.28 -16.99 -12.39
N VAL A 109 -7.26 -17.62 -11.86
CA VAL A 109 -7.19 -17.91 -10.43
C VAL A 109 -7.17 -16.62 -9.58
N PHE A 110 -6.68 -15.51 -10.14
CA PHE A 110 -6.59 -14.25 -9.40
C PHE A 110 -7.88 -13.43 -9.46
N ASP A 111 -8.85 -13.85 -10.23
CA ASP A 111 -10.12 -13.14 -10.35
C ASP A 111 -11.14 -13.58 -9.31
N GLN A 112 -10.76 -14.44 -8.39
CA GLN A 112 -11.70 -15.04 -7.43
C GLN A 112 -11.16 -14.99 -6.00
N GLY A 113 -12.07 -14.83 -5.06
CA GLY A 113 -11.78 -14.96 -3.64
C GLY A 113 -10.81 -13.91 -3.11
N GLU A 114 -9.91 -14.38 -2.26
CA GLU A 114 -8.97 -13.50 -1.56
C GLU A 114 -7.93 -12.87 -2.46
N LEU A 115 -7.77 -13.38 -3.66
CA LEU A 115 -6.77 -12.86 -4.60
C LEU A 115 -7.34 -11.85 -5.59
N ASN A 116 -8.57 -11.40 -5.37
CA ASN A 116 -9.20 -10.47 -6.30
C ASN A 116 -8.57 -9.08 -6.32
N TYR A 117 -7.63 -8.79 -5.42
CA TYR A 117 -6.90 -7.53 -5.45
C TYR A 117 -5.84 -7.48 -6.55
N VAL A 118 -5.49 -8.64 -7.14
CA VAL A 118 -4.55 -8.69 -8.25
C VAL A 118 -5.30 -8.32 -9.52
N THR A 119 -4.88 -7.23 -10.18
CA THR A 119 -5.52 -6.76 -11.41
C THR A 119 -4.84 -7.26 -12.66
N GLY A 120 -3.64 -7.78 -12.52
CA GLY A 120 -2.91 -8.34 -13.65
C GLY A 120 -1.49 -8.67 -13.26
N VAL A 121 -0.81 -9.38 -14.14
CA VAL A 121 0.62 -9.66 -14.00
C VAL A 121 1.30 -9.14 -15.25
N GLY A 122 2.20 -8.20 -15.07
CA GLY A 122 2.92 -7.60 -16.17
C GLY A 122 4.28 -8.26 -16.37
N LYS A 123 4.75 -8.26 -17.60
CA LYS A 123 6.07 -8.76 -17.94
C LYS A 123 6.93 -7.56 -18.32
N LEU A 124 8.05 -7.40 -17.64
CA LEU A 124 8.98 -6.31 -17.95
C LEU A 124 10.40 -6.77 -17.74
N HIS A 125 11.19 -6.76 -18.81
CA HIS A 125 12.60 -7.16 -18.79
C HIS A 125 12.83 -8.53 -18.13
N GLY A 126 12.00 -9.50 -18.48
CA GLY A 126 12.11 -10.86 -17.93
C GLY A 126 11.61 -11.02 -16.51
N ARG A 127 11.05 -9.99 -15.94
CA ARG A 127 10.48 -10.02 -14.58
C ARG A 127 8.98 -10.00 -14.64
N LEU A 128 8.37 -10.63 -13.64
CA LEU A 128 6.93 -10.54 -13.44
C LEU A 128 6.64 -9.50 -12.38
N ILE A 129 5.69 -8.63 -12.66
CA ILE A 129 5.29 -7.58 -11.75
C ILE A 129 3.80 -7.77 -11.47
N ILE A 130 3.46 -7.95 -10.20
CA ILE A 130 2.08 -8.21 -9.79
C ILE A 130 1.38 -6.87 -9.60
N LEU A 131 0.43 -6.57 -10.46
CA LEU A 131 -0.34 -5.33 -10.39
C LEU A 131 -1.48 -5.51 -9.42
N ILE A 132 -1.63 -4.58 -8.49
CA ILE A 132 -2.61 -4.70 -7.42
C ILE A 132 -3.51 -3.47 -7.37
N ASP A 133 -4.72 -3.70 -6.87
CA ASP A 133 -5.70 -2.65 -6.61
C ASP A 133 -5.72 -2.38 -5.11
N LEU A 134 -5.25 -1.22 -4.71
CA LEU A 134 -5.17 -0.86 -3.31
C LEU A 134 -6.54 -0.81 -2.64
N ASN A 135 -7.56 -0.41 -3.38
CA ASN A 135 -8.91 -0.34 -2.83
C ASN A 135 -9.45 -1.72 -2.46
N ARG A 136 -8.98 -2.75 -3.15
CA ARG A 136 -9.40 -4.13 -2.87
C ARG A 136 -8.55 -4.78 -1.80
N ILE A 137 -7.27 -4.40 -1.71
CA ILE A 137 -6.38 -4.94 -0.68
C ILE A 137 -6.84 -4.51 0.70
N LEU A 138 -7.20 -3.25 0.85
CA LEU A 138 -7.70 -2.74 2.10
C LEU A 138 -9.23 -2.69 2.03
N GLN A 139 -9.87 -3.57 2.78
CA GLN A 139 -11.31 -3.64 2.79
C GLN A 139 -11.88 -2.38 3.42
N LYS A 140 -13.08 -2.02 2.99
CA LYS A 140 -13.74 -0.82 3.52
C LYS A 140 -13.84 -0.81 5.05
N GLY A 141 -14.04 -1.98 5.64
CA GLY A 141 -14.08 -2.09 7.10
C GLY A 141 -12.77 -1.72 7.76
N GLU A 142 -11.66 -2.15 7.19
CA GLU A 142 -10.34 -1.81 7.72
C GLU A 142 -10.08 -0.31 7.59
N LEU A 143 -10.43 0.27 6.46
CA LEU A 143 -10.25 1.70 6.24
C LEU A 143 -11.15 2.53 7.13
N ARG A 144 -12.36 2.07 7.36
CA ARG A 144 -13.26 2.73 8.29
C ARG A 144 -12.65 2.75 9.68
N ARG A 145 -12.07 1.64 10.11
CA ARG A 145 -11.42 1.58 11.43
C ARG A 145 -10.17 2.46 11.47
N LEU A 146 -9.45 2.58 10.36
CA LEU A 146 -8.34 3.52 10.27
C LEU A 146 -8.83 4.95 10.46
N GLY A 147 -9.93 5.31 9.83
CA GLY A 147 -10.54 6.61 10.01
C GLY A 147 -10.95 6.86 11.45
N GLU A 148 -11.54 5.87 12.09
CA GLU A 148 -11.92 5.96 13.48
C GLU A 148 -10.73 6.08 14.43
N VAL A 149 -9.61 5.50 14.03
CA VAL A 149 -8.39 5.56 14.84
C VAL A 149 -7.67 6.90 14.65
N ALA A 150 -7.54 7.37 13.43
CA ALA A 150 -6.76 8.57 13.13
C ALA A 150 -7.58 9.86 13.28
N GLU A 151 -8.77 9.90 12.71
CA GLU A 151 -9.61 11.10 12.73
C GLU A 151 -10.18 11.44 14.10
N PRO A 152 -10.73 10.47 14.84
CA PRO A 152 -11.25 10.79 16.17
C PRO A 152 -10.20 11.33 17.12
N GLN A 153 -8.97 11.01 16.95
CA GLN A 153 -7.91 11.58 17.78
C GLN A 153 -7.76 13.07 17.57
N LEU A 154 -7.92 13.52 16.33
CA LEU A 154 -7.87 14.92 16.01
C LEU A 154 -9.09 15.66 16.50
N SER A 155 -10.25 15.11 16.27
CA SER A 155 -11.49 15.71 16.74
C SER A 155 -11.80 15.34 18.18
N GLY A 156 -11.34 14.19 18.61
CA GLY A 156 -11.53 13.74 19.98
C GLY A 156 -10.80 14.60 20.98
N ALA A 157 -9.69 15.15 20.58
CA ALA A 157 -9.01 16.11 21.43
C ALA A 157 -9.91 17.29 21.73
N SER A 158 -10.79 17.60 20.82
CA SER A 158 -11.76 18.68 21.03
C SER A 158 -13.03 18.19 21.71
N ALA A 159 -13.36 16.94 21.57
CA ALA A 159 -14.69 16.46 21.95
C ALA A 159 -14.74 15.77 23.30
N GLY A 160 -13.69 15.45 23.85
CA GLY A 160 -13.96 14.63 24.94
C GLY A 160 -12.94 14.33 25.89
N LEU A 161 -12.08 14.96 25.64
CA LEU A 161 -11.03 14.68 26.59
C LEU A 161 -11.02 15.70 27.65
#